data_94bb14df94e37176bcb2b760504a48af
#
_entry.id   94bb14df94e37176bcb2b760504a48af
#
_cell.length_a   1.000
_cell.length_b   1.000
_cell.length_c   1.000
_cell.angle_alpha   90.00
_cell.angle_beta   90.00
_cell.angle_gamma   90.00
#
_symmetry.space_group_name_H-M   'P 1'
#
loop_
_entity.id
_entity.type
_entity.pdbx_description
1 polymer ?
#
loop_
_entity_poly.entity_id
_entity_poly.type
_entity_poly.pdbx_seq_one_letter_code
_entity_poly.pdbx_strand_id
1 'polypeptide(L)'
;MKSAGDYWWRVMVWDDKDRASDWSEPAYWGMGLLEPADWKARWIGVPWQGEAPRRVLSPVKYEQRQYPAPLFRKTFRAKGKITSAKAFVTGLGYFELYINGEKVGDDYLVPNFTNYTVREDIKHYGISIDNKFRGYRVMYLAYDITHMLRRGDNVAGAILGNGFYDCTTGWVCSFGSPRLLCQIEITYADNTKEMICTDETWKVKESPIVADDVFAGEVYDA
;
A
#
# COMPACT_ATOMS: atom_id res chain seq x y z
N MET A 1 -18.93 11.08 -5.34
CA MET A 1 -18.08 9.91 -5.72
C MET A 1 -18.17 8.90 -4.59
N LYS A 2 -18.02 7.61 -4.90
CA LYS A 2 -18.11 6.51 -3.92
C LYS A 2 -16.76 5.82 -3.79
N SER A 3 -16.41 5.33 -2.61
CA SER A 3 -15.24 4.49 -2.37
C SER A 3 -15.21 3.31 -3.33
N ALA A 4 -14.02 2.99 -3.84
CA ALA A 4 -13.77 1.94 -4.83
C ALA A 4 -14.57 2.09 -6.16
N GLY A 5 -15.19 3.24 -6.40
CA GLY A 5 -16.00 3.50 -7.60
C GLY A 5 -15.16 3.65 -8.86
N ASP A 6 -15.76 3.32 -10.00
CA ASP A 6 -15.18 3.51 -11.32
C ASP A 6 -15.84 4.68 -12.02
N TYR A 7 -15.04 5.55 -12.62
CA TYR A 7 -15.50 6.77 -13.25
C TYR A 7 -14.83 6.96 -14.61
N TRP A 8 -15.62 7.48 -15.57
CA TRP A 8 -15.12 7.87 -16.88
C TRP A 8 -15.44 9.33 -17.13
N TRP A 9 -14.55 10.01 -17.78
CA TRP A 9 -14.72 11.42 -18.13
C TRP A 9 -14.29 11.68 -19.57
N ARG A 10 -14.84 12.71 -20.16
CA ARG A 10 -14.49 13.23 -21.48
C ARG A 10 -14.36 14.73 -21.40
N VAL A 11 -13.62 15.31 -22.32
CA VAL A 11 -13.42 16.73 -22.44
C VAL A 11 -13.93 17.19 -23.81
N MET A 12 -14.58 18.34 -23.82
CA MET A 12 -14.90 19.13 -24.98
C MET A 12 -14.44 20.54 -24.70
N VAL A 13 -13.86 21.22 -25.68
CA VAL A 13 -13.39 22.59 -25.56
C VAL A 13 -14.06 23.47 -26.63
N TRP A 14 -14.16 24.74 -26.36
CA TRP A 14 -14.65 25.74 -27.32
C TRP A 14 -13.51 26.68 -27.68
N ASP A 15 -13.44 27.05 -28.96
CA ASP A 15 -12.47 28.03 -29.42
C ASP A 15 -12.94 29.46 -29.16
N ASP A 16 -12.14 30.46 -29.58
CA ASP A 16 -12.44 31.90 -29.47
C ASP A 16 -13.65 32.38 -30.31
N LYS A 17 -14.23 31.49 -31.10
CA LYS A 17 -15.43 31.71 -31.89
C LYS A 17 -16.61 30.86 -31.47
N ASP A 18 -16.59 30.36 -30.25
CA ASP A 18 -17.59 29.46 -29.64
C ASP A 18 -17.86 28.17 -30.46
N ARG A 19 -16.88 27.70 -31.21
CA ARG A 19 -17.00 26.41 -31.93
C ARG A 19 -16.50 25.30 -31.03
N ALA A 20 -17.37 24.32 -30.79
CA ALA A 20 -17.04 23.15 -30.01
C ALA A 20 -16.11 22.20 -30.79
N SER A 21 -15.17 21.60 -30.10
CA SER A 21 -14.42 20.43 -30.57
C SER A 21 -15.31 19.18 -30.51
N ASP A 22 -14.86 18.09 -31.10
CA ASP A 22 -15.39 16.77 -30.77
C ASP A 22 -15.05 16.40 -29.32
N TRP A 23 -15.83 15.46 -28.77
CA TRP A 23 -15.50 14.88 -27.49
C TRP A 23 -14.19 14.10 -27.56
N SER A 24 -13.36 14.23 -26.51
CA SER A 24 -12.21 13.33 -26.32
C SER A 24 -12.66 11.88 -26.18
N GLU A 25 -11.74 10.96 -26.42
CA GLU A 25 -11.93 9.58 -25.99
C GLU A 25 -12.18 9.52 -24.47
N PRO A 26 -13.00 8.55 -23.99
CA PRO A 26 -13.22 8.38 -22.57
C PRO A 26 -11.93 8.05 -21.83
N ALA A 27 -11.63 8.81 -20.79
CA ALA A 27 -10.56 8.48 -19.85
C ALA A 27 -11.15 7.87 -18.59
N TYR A 28 -10.47 6.88 -18.05
CA TYR A 28 -10.86 6.14 -16.84
C TYR A 28 -10.10 6.61 -15.61
N TRP A 29 -10.77 6.63 -14.51
CA TRP A 29 -10.16 6.74 -13.20
C TRP A 29 -10.89 5.84 -12.18
N GLY A 30 -10.12 5.16 -11.32
CA GLY A 30 -10.64 4.42 -10.17
C GLY A 30 -10.53 5.25 -8.89
N MET A 31 -11.61 5.30 -8.10
CA MET A 31 -11.59 5.93 -6.79
C MET A 31 -10.97 5.00 -5.75
N GLY A 32 -10.16 5.57 -4.87
CA GLY A 32 -9.70 4.89 -3.67
C GLY A 32 -10.79 4.73 -2.61
N LEU A 33 -10.40 4.31 -1.42
CA LEU A 33 -11.24 4.28 -0.22
C LEU A 33 -11.27 5.68 0.39
N LEU A 34 -12.46 6.26 0.55
CA LEU A 34 -12.63 7.67 0.93
C LEU A 34 -12.68 7.85 2.44
N GLU A 35 -13.20 6.87 3.15
CA GLU A 35 -13.43 6.95 4.58
C GLU A 35 -12.62 5.88 5.33
N PRO A 36 -12.14 6.18 6.55
CA PRO A 36 -11.46 5.17 7.36
C PRO A 36 -12.32 3.92 7.61
N ALA A 37 -13.64 4.08 7.66
CA ALA A 37 -14.58 2.96 7.84
C ALA A 37 -14.68 2.03 6.63
N ASP A 38 -14.17 2.42 5.46
CA ASP A 38 -14.14 1.57 4.26
C ASP A 38 -13.06 0.47 4.39
N TRP A 39 -12.04 0.71 5.20
CA TRP A 39 -11.06 -0.30 5.53
C TRP A 39 -11.63 -1.35 6.47
N LYS A 40 -11.61 -2.62 6.04
CA LYS A 40 -11.98 -3.80 6.83
C LYS A 40 -10.74 -4.62 7.21
N ALA A 41 -9.64 -4.39 6.52
CA ALA A 41 -8.35 -5.00 6.77
C ALA A 41 -7.76 -4.55 8.11
N ARG A 42 -6.95 -5.40 8.72
CA ARG A 42 -6.16 -5.11 9.91
C ARG A 42 -4.69 -5.06 9.56
N TRP A 43 -3.94 -4.20 10.24
CA TRP A 43 -2.48 -4.21 10.17
C TRP A 43 -1.94 -5.54 10.67
N ILE A 44 -1.11 -6.18 9.85
CA ILE A 44 -0.40 -7.40 10.22
C ILE A 44 1.11 -7.16 10.21
N GLY A 45 1.80 -7.86 11.08
CA GLY A 45 3.26 -7.87 11.19
C GLY A 45 3.75 -9.27 11.50
N VAL A 46 4.99 -9.37 11.93
CA VAL A 46 5.64 -10.64 12.20
C VAL A 46 6.22 -10.67 13.61
N PRO A 47 6.23 -11.84 14.28
CA PRO A 47 6.61 -11.93 15.68
C PRO A 47 8.09 -11.62 15.94
N TRP A 48 8.97 -11.86 14.97
CA TRP A 48 10.41 -11.65 15.12
C TRP A 48 10.87 -10.20 15.06
N GLN A 49 10.04 -9.27 14.53
CA GLN A 49 10.35 -7.85 14.45
C GLN A 49 9.93 -7.06 15.72
N GLY A 50 9.24 -7.70 16.67
CA GLY A 50 8.77 -7.06 17.90
C GLY A 50 7.57 -6.15 17.71
N GLU A 51 7.07 -5.56 18.82
CA GLU A 51 5.83 -4.77 18.83
C GLU A 51 6.05 -3.26 19.01
N ALA A 52 7.22 -2.81 19.42
CA ALA A 52 7.39 -1.45 19.91
C ALA A 52 7.60 -0.45 18.77
N PRO A 53 6.73 0.54 18.60
CA PRO A 53 7.07 1.73 17.84
C PRO A 53 8.21 2.46 18.57
N ARG A 54 9.36 2.59 17.94
CA ARG A 54 10.47 3.37 18.46
C ARG A 54 10.74 4.52 17.53
N ARG A 55 10.32 5.70 17.89
CA ARG A 55 10.87 6.89 17.23
C ARG A 55 12.29 7.09 17.74
N VAL A 56 13.26 6.72 16.93
CA VAL A 56 14.66 7.08 17.15
C VAL A 56 15.07 7.98 16.02
N LEU A 57 15.18 9.27 16.28
CA LEU A 57 15.88 10.21 15.44
C LEU A 57 17.25 10.42 16.12
N SER A 58 18.26 9.74 15.67
CA SER A 58 19.60 9.89 16.25
C SER A 58 20.67 9.76 15.20
N PRO A 59 21.68 10.64 15.18
CA PRO A 59 22.88 10.46 14.40
C PRO A 59 23.83 9.41 14.99
N VAL A 60 23.49 8.80 16.12
CA VAL A 60 24.32 7.81 16.80
C VAL A 60 24.09 6.44 16.18
N LYS A 61 25.18 5.73 15.86
CA LYS A 61 25.15 4.33 15.41
C LYS A 61 24.26 3.49 16.34
N TYR A 62 23.12 3.10 15.81
CA TYR A 62 22.28 2.09 16.44
C TYR A 62 22.90 0.72 16.14
N GLU A 63 22.92 -0.19 17.11
CA GLU A 63 23.18 -1.59 16.81
C GLU A 63 22.06 -2.04 15.85
N GLN A 64 22.46 -2.29 14.63
CA GLN A 64 21.55 -2.69 13.56
C GLN A 64 20.94 -4.05 13.92
N ARG A 65 19.72 -4.03 14.43
CA ARG A 65 18.88 -5.22 14.43
C ARG A 65 18.35 -5.37 13.01
N GLN A 66 19.04 -6.18 12.24
CA GLN A 66 18.55 -6.60 10.94
C GLN A 66 17.64 -7.81 11.15
N TYR A 67 16.47 -7.74 10.57
CA TYR A 67 15.52 -8.83 10.56
C TYR A 67 15.21 -9.20 9.12
N PRO A 68 15.07 -10.50 8.78
CA PRO A 68 14.64 -10.90 7.46
C PRO A 68 13.32 -10.22 7.05
N ALA A 69 13.27 -9.74 5.83
CA ALA A 69 12.06 -9.19 5.26
C ALA A 69 10.95 -10.25 5.27
N PRO A 70 9.75 -9.95 5.80
CA PRO A 70 8.68 -10.94 5.87
C PRO A 70 8.03 -11.20 4.53
N LEU A 71 7.75 -12.47 4.29
CA LEU A 71 6.81 -12.95 3.28
C LEU A 71 5.46 -13.21 3.93
N PHE A 72 4.42 -12.58 3.40
CA PHE A 72 3.04 -12.80 3.79
C PHE A 72 2.31 -13.61 2.72
N ARG A 73 1.39 -14.48 3.14
CA ARG A 73 0.61 -15.30 2.22
C ARG A 73 -0.79 -15.57 2.74
N LYS A 74 -1.79 -15.43 1.85
CA LYS A 74 -3.18 -15.83 2.06
C LYS A 74 -3.66 -16.65 0.88
N THR A 75 -4.23 -17.82 1.15
CA THR A 75 -5.04 -18.56 0.17
C THR A 75 -6.50 -18.22 0.35
N PHE A 76 -7.23 -18.06 -0.73
CA PHE A 76 -8.66 -17.81 -0.74
C PHE A 76 -9.31 -18.41 -1.97
N ARG A 77 -10.63 -18.57 -1.94
CA ARG A 77 -11.38 -19.20 -3.01
C ARG A 77 -12.47 -18.26 -3.54
N ALA A 78 -12.30 -17.81 -4.79
CA ALA A 78 -13.34 -17.03 -5.47
C ALA A 78 -14.48 -17.97 -5.93
N LYS A 79 -15.71 -17.61 -5.55
CA LYS A 79 -16.88 -18.51 -5.64
C LYS A 79 -17.56 -18.48 -7.01
N GLY A 80 -17.48 -17.34 -7.72
CA GLY A 80 -18.25 -17.09 -8.92
C GLY A 80 -17.43 -16.58 -10.09
N LYS A 81 -18.10 -16.15 -11.15
CA LYS A 81 -17.50 -15.41 -12.26
C LYS A 81 -17.17 -14.01 -11.78
N ILE A 82 -15.90 -13.68 -11.75
CA ILE A 82 -15.37 -12.37 -11.34
C ILE A 82 -15.63 -11.36 -12.46
N THR A 83 -16.18 -10.21 -12.12
CA THR A 83 -16.40 -9.09 -13.05
C THR A 83 -15.49 -7.90 -12.75
N SER A 84 -15.06 -7.75 -11.49
CA SER A 84 -14.10 -6.75 -11.07
C SER A 84 -13.40 -7.19 -9.80
N ALA A 85 -12.10 -6.90 -9.68
CA ALA A 85 -11.37 -7.09 -8.43
C ALA A 85 -10.35 -5.96 -8.24
N LYS A 86 -10.37 -5.33 -7.08
CA LYS A 86 -9.47 -4.24 -6.71
C LYS A 86 -8.71 -4.58 -5.44
N ALA A 87 -7.40 -4.35 -5.46
CA ALA A 87 -6.56 -4.44 -4.28
C ALA A 87 -6.21 -3.03 -3.79
N PHE A 88 -6.49 -2.76 -2.52
CA PHE A 88 -6.05 -1.56 -1.80
C PHE A 88 -4.97 -2.02 -0.82
N VAL A 89 -3.75 -1.52 -0.99
CA VAL A 89 -2.60 -2.05 -0.25
C VAL A 89 -1.64 -0.95 0.17
N THR A 90 -1.08 -1.12 1.35
CA THR A 90 -0.01 -0.28 1.86
C THR A 90 0.90 -1.05 2.81
N GLY A 91 2.13 -0.56 2.93
CA GLY A 91 3.11 -0.99 3.92
C GLY A 91 3.56 0.19 4.79
N LEU A 92 3.74 -0.04 6.07
CA LEU A 92 4.68 0.73 6.87
C LEU A 92 6.05 0.11 6.59
N GLY A 93 6.73 0.66 5.58
CA GLY A 93 7.81 0.06 4.84
C GLY A 93 7.48 -0.02 3.34
N TYR A 94 8.33 -0.64 2.53
CA TYR A 94 8.07 -0.84 1.10
C TYR A 94 7.54 -2.25 0.85
N PHE A 95 6.49 -2.36 0.04
CA PHE A 95 5.89 -3.65 -0.27
C PHE A 95 5.97 -3.99 -1.77
N GLU A 96 5.94 -5.27 -2.06
CA GLU A 96 5.51 -5.81 -3.33
C GLU A 96 4.36 -6.77 -3.10
N LEU A 97 3.26 -6.60 -3.85
CA LEU A 97 2.08 -7.47 -3.81
C LEU A 97 2.12 -8.44 -4.98
N TYR A 98 1.72 -9.68 -4.74
CA TYR A 98 1.66 -10.75 -5.74
C TYR A 98 0.31 -11.43 -5.69
N ILE A 99 -0.25 -11.71 -6.85
CA ILE A 99 -1.45 -12.55 -7.00
C ILE A 99 -1.10 -13.75 -7.87
N ASN A 100 -1.34 -14.95 -7.35
CA ASN A 100 -1.08 -16.21 -8.04
C ASN A 100 0.37 -16.37 -8.57
N GLY A 101 1.33 -15.70 -7.91
CA GLY A 101 2.75 -15.73 -8.26
C GLY A 101 3.19 -14.62 -9.22
N GLU A 102 2.28 -13.77 -9.69
CA GLU A 102 2.56 -12.64 -10.55
C GLU A 102 2.55 -11.34 -9.75
N LYS A 103 3.53 -10.46 -9.97
CA LYS A 103 3.62 -9.15 -9.32
C LYS A 103 2.46 -8.26 -9.76
N VAL A 104 1.85 -7.58 -8.80
CA VAL A 104 0.78 -6.60 -9.02
C VAL A 104 1.40 -5.24 -9.34
N GLY A 105 1.09 -4.72 -10.52
CA GLY A 105 1.62 -3.42 -10.97
C GLY A 105 3.11 -3.48 -11.32
N ASP A 106 3.61 -2.34 -11.76
CA ASP A 106 5.01 -2.11 -12.15
C ASP A 106 5.72 -1.13 -11.23
N ASP A 107 5.09 -0.74 -10.13
CA ASP A 107 5.65 0.15 -9.14
C ASP A 107 6.82 -0.49 -8.38
N TYR A 108 7.78 0.37 -7.98
CA TYR A 108 8.90 0.04 -7.11
C TYR A 108 8.97 1.04 -5.96
N LEU A 109 9.50 0.61 -4.81
CA LEU A 109 9.71 1.44 -3.63
C LEU A 109 8.43 2.14 -3.16
N VAL A 110 7.33 1.40 -3.12
CA VAL A 110 6.01 1.90 -2.72
C VAL A 110 5.62 1.38 -1.34
N PRO A 111 4.76 2.12 -0.61
CA PRO A 111 4.17 3.42 -0.92
C PRO A 111 5.15 4.58 -0.75
N ASN A 112 4.76 5.76 -1.24
CA ASN A 112 5.53 6.97 -0.98
C ASN A 112 5.69 7.21 0.53
N PHE A 113 6.90 7.65 0.91
CA PHE A 113 7.19 8.04 2.28
C PHE A 113 6.34 9.25 2.70
N THR A 114 5.88 9.21 3.94
CA THR A 114 5.19 10.34 4.59
C THR A 114 5.73 10.54 6.00
N ASN A 115 5.28 11.59 6.68
CA ASN A 115 5.56 11.73 8.09
C ASN A 115 4.59 10.85 8.90
N TYR A 116 5.12 9.85 9.60
CA TYR A 116 4.35 8.93 10.44
C TYR A 116 4.16 9.40 11.89
N THR A 117 4.44 10.67 12.17
CA THR A 117 4.23 11.29 13.49
C THR A 117 3.20 12.40 13.39
N VAL A 118 2.53 12.71 14.51
CA VAL A 118 1.74 13.91 14.63
C VAL A 118 2.65 15.11 14.40
N ARG A 119 2.28 15.97 13.46
CA ARG A 119 3.00 17.21 13.21
C ARG A 119 2.65 18.22 14.29
N GLU A 120 3.63 18.65 15.04
CA GLU A 120 3.57 19.92 15.72
C GLU A 120 3.64 21.05 14.69
N ASP A 121 3.11 22.22 15.04
CA ASP A 121 2.95 23.37 14.16
C ASP A 121 4.27 23.71 13.42
N ILE A 122 4.26 23.74 12.08
CA ILE A 122 5.45 24.01 11.26
C ILE A 122 5.71 25.53 11.20
N LYS A 123 5.66 26.21 12.32
CA LYS A 123 5.88 27.67 12.40
C LYS A 123 7.30 28.11 12.05
N HIS A 124 8.30 27.24 12.16
CA HIS A 124 9.69 27.66 11.97
C HIS A 124 10.16 27.78 10.53
N TYR A 125 9.34 27.48 9.56
CA TYR A 125 9.70 27.71 8.16
C TYR A 125 9.04 28.95 7.54
N GLY A 126 8.31 29.75 8.32
CA GLY A 126 7.63 30.94 7.82
C GLY A 126 6.50 30.67 6.81
N ILE A 127 6.18 29.40 6.57
CA ILE A 127 5.14 28.97 5.65
C ILE A 127 3.92 28.59 6.48
N SER A 128 2.83 29.36 6.36
CA SER A 128 1.53 28.96 6.89
C SER A 128 0.96 27.84 6.03
N ILE A 129 1.25 26.60 6.40
CA ILE A 129 0.55 25.45 5.82
C ILE A 129 -0.76 25.31 6.58
N ASP A 130 -1.89 25.38 5.87
CA ASP A 130 -3.20 25.13 6.44
C ASP A 130 -3.19 23.78 7.18
N ASN A 131 -3.38 23.85 8.48
CA ASN A 131 -3.17 22.78 9.44
C ASN A 131 -4.21 21.64 9.40
N LYS A 132 -4.90 21.45 8.28
CA LYS A 132 -5.79 20.29 8.07
C LYS A 132 -5.07 18.95 8.14
N PHE A 133 -3.73 18.96 8.17
CA PHE A 133 -2.87 17.77 8.18
C PHE A 133 -2.08 17.60 9.49
N ARG A 134 -2.69 17.80 10.62
CA ARG A 134 -2.06 17.58 11.94
C ARG A 134 -1.81 16.09 12.24
N GLY A 135 -2.55 15.20 11.61
CA GLY A 135 -2.34 13.77 11.74
C GLY A 135 -1.26 13.24 10.80
N TYR A 136 -0.72 12.08 11.11
CA TYR A 136 0.09 11.31 10.18
C TYR A 136 -0.82 10.74 9.07
N ARG A 137 -0.23 10.57 7.89
CA ARG A 137 -0.89 9.92 6.75
C ARG A 137 -0.07 8.72 6.33
N VAL A 138 -0.77 7.67 5.99
CA VAL A 138 -0.20 6.52 5.31
C VAL A 138 -0.75 6.52 3.88
N MET A 139 0.14 6.61 2.91
CA MET A 139 -0.23 6.51 1.50
C MET A 139 -0.50 5.05 1.17
N TYR A 140 -1.48 4.79 0.33
CA TYR A 140 -1.77 3.44 -0.16
C TYR A 140 -1.96 3.46 -1.68
N LEU A 141 -1.87 2.30 -2.30
CA LEU A 141 -2.10 2.11 -3.73
C LEU A 141 -3.36 1.29 -3.96
N ALA A 142 -3.99 1.55 -5.11
CA ALA A 142 -5.16 0.82 -5.56
C ALA A 142 -4.86 0.23 -6.94
N TYR A 143 -5.03 -1.09 -7.08
CA TYR A 143 -4.74 -1.82 -8.31
C TYR A 143 -5.99 -2.55 -8.80
N ASP A 144 -6.23 -2.53 -10.11
CA ASP A 144 -7.14 -3.46 -10.75
C ASP A 144 -6.42 -4.80 -10.95
N ILE A 145 -6.88 -5.81 -10.24
CA ILE A 145 -6.34 -7.17 -10.30
C ILE A 145 -7.33 -8.17 -10.89
N THR A 146 -8.34 -7.68 -11.60
CA THR A 146 -9.43 -8.51 -12.16
C THR A 146 -8.89 -9.64 -13.03
N HIS A 147 -7.93 -9.34 -13.89
CA HIS A 147 -7.32 -10.29 -14.82
C HIS A 147 -6.38 -11.30 -14.15
N MET A 148 -5.91 -11.02 -12.93
CA MET A 148 -4.99 -11.88 -12.17
C MET A 148 -5.73 -12.94 -11.36
N LEU A 149 -7.03 -12.77 -11.11
CA LEU A 149 -7.83 -13.70 -10.34
C LEU A 149 -8.56 -14.69 -11.24
N ARG A 150 -8.72 -15.90 -10.71
CA ARG A 150 -9.48 -16.96 -11.36
C ARG A 150 -10.57 -17.49 -10.44
N ARG A 151 -11.62 -18.08 -11.03
CA ARG A 151 -12.59 -18.84 -10.26
C ARG A 151 -11.91 -20.03 -9.58
N GLY A 152 -12.21 -20.26 -8.31
CA GLY A 152 -11.56 -21.31 -7.52
C GLY A 152 -10.41 -20.72 -6.69
N ASP A 153 -9.38 -21.51 -6.50
CA ASP A 153 -8.30 -21.20 -5.55
C ASP A 153 -7.35 -20.13 -6.10
N ASN A 154 -7.08 -19.15 -5.26
CA ASN A 154 -6.17 -18.04 -5.51
C ASN A 154 -5.23 -17.85 -4.31
N VAL A 155 -4.12 -17.18 -4.57
CA VAL A 155 -3.12 -16.85 -3.56
C VAL A 155 -2.78 -15.38 -3.67
N ALA A 156 -2.90 -14.64 -2.57
CA ALA A 156 -2.27 -13.35 -2.39
C ALA A 156 -0.98 -13.53 -1.59
N GLY A 157 0.08 -12.89 -2.02
CA GLY A 157 1.37 -12.86 -1.35
C GLY A 157 1.89 -11.44 -1.27
N ALA A 158 2.70 -11.14 -0.27
CA ALA A 158 3.42 -9.87 -0.22
C ALA A 158 4.81 -10.08 0.40
N ILE A 159 5.77 -9.30 -0.06
CA ILE A 159 7.05 -9.08 0.60
C ILE A 159 7.04 -7.66 1.15
N LEU A 160 7.62 -7.45 2.33
CA LEU A 160 7.63 -6.15 2.99
C LEU A 160 9.04 -5.85 3.48
N GLY A 161 9.65 -4.82 2.93
CA GLY A 161 10.94 -4.27 3.37
C GLY A 161 10.76 -3.12 4.36
N ASN A 162 11.85 -2.73 4.99
CA ASN A 162 11.88 -1.67 6.01
C ASN A 162 11.56 -0.28 5.44
N GLY A 163 12.01 0.01 4.21
CA GLY A 163 11.84 1.31 3.56
C GLY A 163 12.34 2.47 4.43
N PHE A 164 11.69 3.63 4.30
CA PHE A 164 11.94 4.77 5.20
C PHE A 164 11.18 4.67 6.54
N TYR A 165 10.39 3.64 6.76
CA TYR A 165 9.68 3.47 8.01
C TYR A 165 10.59 2.99 9.14
N ASP A 166 11.52 2.09 8.82
CA ASP A 166 12.52 1.57 9.76
C ASP A 166 13.91 1.58 9.11
N CYS A 167 14.45 2.78 8.92
CA CYS A 167 15.75 3.01 8.32
C CYS A 167 16.81 3.14 9.40
N THR A 168 17.83 2.30 9.35
CA THR A 168 18.88 2.24 10.39
C THR A 168 20.24 2.71 9.90
N THR A 169 20.43 2.93 8.59
CA THR A 169 21.68 3.35 7.98
C THR A 169 21.55 4.77 7.42
N GLY A 170 22.58 5.61 7.63
CA GLY A 170 22.60 6.99 7.16
C GLY A 170 21.76 7.92 8.05
N TRP A 171 20.52 8.18 7.67
CA TRP A 171 19.53 8.86 8.53
C TRP A 171 18.77 7.81 9.32
N VAL A 172 19.16 7.62 10.55
CA VAL A 172 18.45 6.70 11.44
C VAL A 172 17.06 7.26 11.72
N CYS A 173 16.05 6.63 11.15
CA CYS A 173 14.65 7.00 11.34
C CYS A 173 13.83 5.72 11.52
N SER A 174 13.48 5.39 12.75
CA SER A 174 12.60 4.26 13.04
C SER A 174 11.30 4.75 13.66
N PHE A 175 10.19 4.40 13.04
CA PHE A 175 8.86 4.63 13.56
C PHE A 175 8.25 3.36 14.16
N GLY A 176 8.95 2.26 14.06
CA GLY A 176 8.57 0.96 14.58
C GLY A 176 8.75 -0.16 13.56
N SER A 177 8.24 -1.32 13.89
CA SER A 177 8.36 -2.49 13.04
C SER A 177 7.43 -2.39 11.82
N PRO A 178 7.88 -2.77 10.63
CA PRO A 178 7.06 -2.78 9.42
C PRO A 178 5.75 -3.53 9.57
N ARG A 179 4.70 -3.04 8.91
CA ARG A 179 3.35 -3.61 8.93
C ARG A 179 2.75 -3.57 7.53
N LEU A 180 1.98 -4.58 7.20
CA LEU A 180 1.21 -4.68 5.96
C LEU A 180 -0.26 -4.48 6.22
N LEU A 181 -0.94 -3.76 5.33
CA LEU A 181 -2.39 -3.64 5.26
C LEU A 181 -2.83 -3.88 3.82
N CYS A 182 -3.68 -4.86 3.59
CA CYS A 182 -4.18 -5.18 2.27
C CYS A 182 -5.66 -5.57 2.33
N GLN A 183 -6.45 -5.00 1.43
CA GLN A 183 -7.86 -5.33 1.25
C GLN A 183 -8.12 -5.56 -0.23
N ILE A 184 -8.63 -6.74 -0.59
CA ILE A 184 -9.03 -7.07 -1.95
C ILE A 184 -10.56 -7.14 -1.97
N GLU A 185 -11.18 -6.32 -2.79
CA GLU A 185 -12.61 -6.35 -3.06
C GLU A 185 -12.85 -7.08 -4.38
N ILE A 186 -13.64 -8.15 -4.36
CA ILE A 186 -14.01 -8.95 -5.53
C ILE A 186 -15.51 -8.75 -5.77
N THR A 187 -15.88 -8.37 -6.98
CA THR A 187 -17.28 -8.28 -7.43
C THR A 187 -17.56 -9.41 -8.42
N TYR A 188 -18.65 -10.13 -8.20
CA TYR A 188 -19.09 -11.24 -9.04
C TYR A 188 -20.19 -10.84 -10.02
N ALA A 189 -20.44 -11.67 -11.02
CA ALA A 189 -21.44 -11.42 -12.07
C ALA A 189 -22.90 -11.28 -11.56
N ASP A 190 -23.19 -11.79 -10.38
CA ASP A 190 -24.45 -11.64 -9.67
C ASP A 190 -24.51 -10.36 -8.80
N ASN A 191 -23.51 -9.48 -8.92
CA ASN A 191 -23.29 -8.27 -8.13
C ASN A 191 -23.02 -8.51 -6.63
N THR A 192 -22.80 -9.75 -6.21
CA THR A 192 -22.32 -10.01 -4.85
C THR A 192 -20.86 -9.60 -4.73
N LYS A 193 -20.47 -9.22 -3.52
CA LYS A 193 -19.09 -8.80 -3.21
C LYS A 193 -18.47 -9.72 -2.17
N GLU A 194 -17.19 -9.94 -2.30
CA GLU A 194 -16.37 -10.64 -1.32
C GLU A 194 -15.14 -9.80 -0.99
N MET A 195 -14.74 -9.79 0.27
CA MET A 195 -13.54 -9.10 0.72
C MET A 195 -12.54 -10.09 1.27
N ILE A 196 -11.28 -9.97 0.82
CA ILE A 196 -10.13 -10.67 1.37
C ILE A 196 -9.25 -9.61 2.03
N CYS A 197 -9.16 -9.67 3.35
CA CYS A 197 -8.47 -8.68 4.14
C CYS A 197 -7.24 -9.27 4.83
N THR A 198 -6.24 -8.44 5.12
CA THR A 198 -5.20 -8.81 6.08
C THR A 198 -5.80 -8.97 7.46
N ASP A 199 -5.52 -10.10 8.07
CA ASP A 199 -5.95 -10.52 9.40
C ASP A 199 -5.00 -11.58 9.97
N GLU A 200 -5.31 -12.12 11.14
CA GLU A 200 -4.54 -13.16 11.82
C GLU A 200 -4.48 -14.51 11.09
N THR A 201 -5.24 -14.71 10.04
CA THR A 201 -5.23 -15.95 9.25
C THR A 201 -4.18 -15.94 8.12
N TRP A 202 -3.51 -14.82 7.89
CA TRP A 202 -2.39 -14.77 6.98
C TRP A 202 -1.20 -15.53 7.56
N LYS A 203 -0.54 -16.30 6.71
CA LYS A 203 0.71 -16.98 7.06
C LYS A 203 1.89 -16.08 6.79
N VAL A 204 2.93 -16.21 7.62
CA VAL A 204 4.16 -15.44 7.50
C VAL A 204 5.37 -16.37 7.51
N LYS A 205 6.42 -15.96 6.81
CA LYS A 205 7.72 -16.64 6.76
C LYS A 205 8.82 -15.61 6.54
N GLU A 206 10.01 -15.87 7.03
CA GLU A 206 11.22 -15.13 6.66
C GLU A 206 11.52 -15.32 5.17
N SER A 207 11.96 -14.24 4.51
CA SER A 207 12.45 -14.29 3.14
C SER A 207 13.97 -14.52 3.11
N PRO A 208 14.52 -14.83 1.95
CA PRO A 208 15.97 -14.84 1.77
C PRO A 208 16.61 -13.44 1.81
N ILE A 209 15.82 -12.36 1.81
CA ILE A 209 16.34 -11.01 2.10
C ILE A 209 16.51 -10.92 3.61
N VAL A 210 17.72 -11.18 4.08
CA VAL A 210 18.06 -11.23 5.52
C VAL A 210 18.27 -9.86 6.15
N ALA A 211 18.49 -8.84 5.30
CA ALA A 211 18.58 -7.44 5.68
C ALA A 211 18.19 -6.56 4.51
N ASP A 212 17.52 -5.46 4.77
CA ASP A 212 17.22 -4.42 3.80
C ASP A 212 17.25 -3.03 4.45
N ASP A 213 17.77 -2.05 3.70
CA ASP A 213 17.80 -0.66 4.13
C ASP A 213 17.88 0.25 2.90
N VAL A 214 17.18 1.36 2.91
CA VAL A 214 17.11 2.31 1.77
C VAL A 214 18.48 2.82 1.34
N PHE A 215 19.42 2.97 2.27
CA PHE A 215 20.75 3.50 1.99
C PHE A 215 21.83 2.42 1.86
N ALA A 216 21.63 1.28 2.50
CA ALA A 216 22.60 0.19 2.51
C ALA A 216 22.30 -0.93 1.49
N GLY A 217 21.09 -0.92 0.93
CA GLY A 217 20.65 -1.96 0.00
C GLY A 217 20.17 -3.23 0.70
N GLU A 218 20.27 -4.34 0.01
CA GLU A 218 19.77 -5.65 0.47
C GLU A 218 20.90 -6.65 0.63
N VAL A 219 20.76 -7.52 1.62
CA VAL A 219 21.57 -8.74 1.78
C VAL A 219 20.67 -9.93 1.52
N TYR A 220 21.01 -10.70 0.51
CA TYR A 220 20.27 -11.87 0.07
C TYR A 220 21.06 -13.14 0.39
N ASP A 221 20.43 -14.09 1.10
CA ASP A 221 20.96 -15.42 1.41
C ASP A 221 20.10 -16.47 0.68
N ALA A 222 20.67 -17.13 -0.34
CA ALA A 222 19.98 -18.02 -1.26
C ALA A 222 19.96 -19.49 -0.78
#